data_c5e882379b41b47e7abf0809b3242582
#
_entry.id   c5e882379b41b47e7abf0809b3242582
#
_cell.length_a   1.000
_cell.length_b   1.000
_cell.length_c   1.000
_cell.angle_alpha   90.00
_cell.angle_beta   90.00
_cell.angle_gamma   90.00
#
_symmetry.space_group_name_H-M   'P 1'
#
loop_
_entity.id
_entity.type
_entity.pdbx_description
1 polymer ?
#
loop_
_entity_poly.entity_id
_entity_poly.type
_entity_poly.pdbx_seq_one_letter_code
_entity_poly.pdbx_strand_id
1 'polypeptide(L)'
;NTYEGTTGGIARALEAYDDLSKVDYNTLGMTNADKANQLNQLNAIIAYFYMKGLDYFGGMPIYHSNNDPVKGRATAKETYNHIDSLLTDAIPKLKKKNTIGESEDGYIKQAAAAAMLAELKFNAISYIGEDHFAECAQICQDIINGVYGSYALDPTWNGPHNFDNDKSPEAIWNVPSANAKLEFKWYY
;
A
#
# COMPACT_ATOMS: atom_id res chain seq x y z
N ASN A 1 -13.63 -12.40 10.93
CA ASN A 1 -14.55 -11.77 9.97
C ASN A 1 -13.77 -10.81 9.07
N THR A 2 -13.90 -10.95 7.74
CA THR A 2 -13.15 -10.15 6.74
C THR A 2 -13.48 -8.66 6.86
N TYR A 3 -14.73 -8.31 7.13
CA TYR A 3 -15.14 -6.92 7.30
C TYR A 3 -14.47 -6.28 8.54
N GLU A 4 -14.46 -6.96 9.66
CA GLU A 4 -13.78 -6.49 10.88
C GLU A 4 -12.27 -6.37 10.68
N GLY A 5 -11.66 -7.31 9.95
CA GLY A 5 -10.24 -7.22 9.59
C GLY A 5 -9.92 -6.00 8.74
N THR A 6 -10.76 -5.72 7.74
CA THR A 6 -10.60 -4.58 6.83
C THR A 6 -10.81 -3.25 7.57
N THR A 7 -11.93 -3.10 8.28
CA THR A 7 -12.24 -1.86 9.01
C THR A 7 -11.30 -1.62 10.18
N GLY A 8 -10.90 -2.69 10.88
CA GLY A 8 -9.92 -2.63 11.96
C GLY A 8 -8.52 -2.23 11.45
N GLY A 9 -8.14 -2.66 10.25
CA GLY A 9 -6.92 -2.22 9.59
C GLY A 9 -6.93 -0.73 9.28
N ILE A 10 -8.04 -0.22 8.72
CA ILE A 10 -8.23 1.22 8.46
C ILE A 10 -8.15 2.01 9.77
N ALA A 11 -8.88 1.61 10.81
CA ALA A 11 -8.93 2.32 12.07
C ALA A 11 -7.54 2.42 12.74
N ARG A 12 -6.79 1.32 12.77
CA ARG A 12 -5.42 1.30 13.32
C ARG A 12 -4.46 2.18 12.54
N ALA A 13 -4.57 2.18 11.21
CA ALA A 13 -3.72 3.02 10.37
C ALA A 13 -4.06 4.52 10.52
N LEU A 14 -5.33 4.87 10.67
CA LEU A 14 -5.77 6.24 10.97
C LEU A 14 -5.29 6.70 12.35
N GLU A 15 -5.37 5.84 13.37
CA GLU A 15 -4.84 6.14 14.71
C GLU A 15 -3.34 6.41 14.66
N ALA A 16 -2.59 5.53 14.02
CA ALA A 16 -1.15 5.70 13.85
C ALA A 16 -0.80 6.99 13.06
N TYR A 17 -1.60 7.32 12.04
CA TYR A 17 -1.44 8.56 11.28
C TYR A 17 -1.67 9.80 12.17
N ASP A 18 -2.76 9.81 12.92
CA ASP A 18 -3.10 10.92 13.83
C ASP A 18 -2.00 11.11 14.89
N ASP A 19 -1.46 10.04 15.45
CA ASP A 19 -0.41 10.11 16.46
C ASP A 19 0.92 10.57 15.87
N LEU A 20 1.37 9.96 14.77
CA LEU A 20 2.63 10.34 14.12
C LEU A 20 2.58 11.76 13.53
N SER A 21 1.42 12.24 13.12
CA SER A 21 1.25 13.61 12.60
C SER A 21 1.61 14.68 13.63
N LYS A 22 1.38 14.40 14.93
CA LYS A 22 1.62 15.29 16.07
C LYS A 22 3.09 15.30 16.53
N VAL A 23 3.87 14.30 16.11
CA VAL A 23 5.29 14.19 16.50
C VAL A 23 6.10 15.30 15.87
N ASP A 24 6.95 15.94 16.68
CA ASP A 24 7.99 16.84 16.17
C ASP A 24 9.22 16.02 15.74
N TYR A 25 9.31 15.73 14.46
CA TYR A 25 10.39 14.94 13.88
C TYR A 25 11.76 15.60 14.00
N ASN A 26 11.82 16.94 14.11
CA ASN A 26 13.09 17.65 14.27
C ASN A 26 13.76 17.30 15.60
N THR A 27 12.98 17.08 16.66
CA THR A 27 13.52 16.66 17.98
C THR A 27 14.13 15.25 17.94
N LEU A 28 13.76 14.45 16.93
CA LEU A 28 14.30 13.11 16.69
C LEU A 28 15.47 13.12 15.69
N GLY A 29 15.91 14.28 15.24
CA GLY A 29 16.94 14.40 14.21
C GLY A 29 16.46 13.98 12.80
N MET A 30 15.17 13.92 12.59
CA MET A 30 14.54 13.56 11.32
C MET A 30 14.06 14.79 10.56
N THR A 31 13.99 14.69 9.24
CA THR A 31 13.55 15.77 8.36
C THR A 31 12.05 15.78 8.10
N ASN A 32 11.54 16.89 7.54
CA ASN A 32 10.16 16.94 7.04
C ASN A 32 9.89 15.91 5.93
N ALA A 33 10.90 15.56 5.14
CA ALA A 33 10.79 14.50 4.14
C ALA A 33 10.64 13.12 4.78
N ASP A 34 11.33 12.86 5.91
CA ASP A 34 11.14 11.62 6.66
C ASP A 34 9.75 11.55 7.28
N LYS A 35 9.23 12.66 7.83
CA LYS A 35 7.86 12.76 8.30
C LYS A 35 6.87 12.46 7.17
N ALA A 36 7.04 13.10 6.03
CA ALA A 36 6.18 12.89 4.87
C ALA A 36 6.21 11.42 4.41
N ASN A 37 7.38 10.79 4.36
CA ASN A 37 7.50 9.38 4.03
C ASN A 37 6.77 8.48 5.03
N GLN A 38 6.91 8.70 6.33
CA GLN A 38 6.21 7.91 7.35
C GLN A 38 4.69 8.01 7.23
N LEU A 39 4.15 9.23 7.13
CA LEU A 39 2.72 9.46 7.03
C LEU A 39 2.13 8.90 5.72
N ASN A 40 2.89 8.96 4.62
CA ASN A 40 2.41 8.45 3.34
C ASN A 40 2.51 6.92 3.22
N GLN A 41 3.36 6.25 4.00
CA GLN A 41 3.26 4.80 4.17
C GLN A 41 1.92 4.40 4.81
N LEU A 42 1.46 5.16 5.82
CA LEU A 42 0.14 4.92 6.43
C LEU A 42 -1.00 5.21 5.46
N ASN A 43 -0.90 6.25 4.65
CA ASN A 43 -1.89 6.51 3.60
C ASN A 43 -1.99 5.35 2.60
N ALA A 44 -0.85 4.77 2.20
CA ALA A 44 -0.82 3.59 1.34
C ALA A 44 -1.40 2.34 2.02
N ILE A 45 -1.18 2.15 3.33
CA ILE A 45 -1.81 1.08 4.12
C ILE A 45 -3.33 1.29 4.20
N ILE A 46 -3.78 2.51 4.44
CA ILE A 46 -5.22 2.85 4.45
C ILE A 46 -5.83 2.53 3.07
N ALA A 47 -5.17 2.96 1.99
CA ALA A 47 -5.58 2.66 0.63
C ALA A 47 -5.67 1.14 0.38
N TYR A 48 -4.67 0.36 0.81
CA TYR A 48 -4.67 -1.10 0.71
C TYR A 48 -5.91 -1.73 1.38
N PHE A 49 -6.24 -1.32 2.60
CA PHE A 49 -7.43 -1.84 3.28
C PHE A 49 -8.73 -1.39 2.60
N TYR A 50 -8.80 -0.16 2.09
CA TYR A 50 -9.94 0.29 1.28
C TYR A 50 -10.05 -0.49 -0.03
N MET A 51 -8.94 -0.85 -0.69
CA MET A 51 -8.94 -1.72 -1.87
C MET A 51 -9.54 -3.09 -1.54
N LYS A 52 -9.13 -3.71 -0.43
CA LYS A 52 -9.75 -4.97 0.05
C LYS A 52 -11.22 -4.80 0.35
N GLY A 53 -11.61 -3.67 0.95
CA GLY A 53 -13.02 -3.35 1.18
C GLY A 53 -13.82 -3.16 -0.10
N LEU A 54 -13.26 -2.46 -1.08
CA LEU A 54 -13.86 -2.26 -2.40
C LEU A 54 -14.04 -3.59 -3.14
N ASP A 55 -13.05 -4.45 -3.09
CA ASP A 55 -13.05 -5.76 -3.73
C ASP A 55 -14.11 -6.71 -3.14
N TYR A 56 -14.22 -6.79 -1.82
CA TYR A 56 -15.15 -7.69 -1.16
C TYR A 56 -16.58 -7.14 -1.00
N PHE A 57 -16.74 -5.83 -0.85
CA PHE A 57 -18.01 -5.24 -0.43
C PHE A 57 -18.50 -4.13 -1.36
N GLY A 58 -17.70 -3.68 -2.31
CA GLY A 58 -17.98 -2.48 -3.10
C GLY A 58 -17.73 -1.21 -2.25
N GLY A 59 -18.71 -0.29 -2.20
CA GLY A 59 -18.52 0.95 -1.42
C GLY A 59 -18.31 0.71 0.07
N MET A 60 -17.48 1.54 0.69
CA MET A 60 -17.13 1.50 2.10
C MET A 60 -17.38 2.87 2.76
N PRO A 61 -17.71 2.94 4.07
CA PRO A 61 -17.70 4.22 4.78
C PRO A 61 -16.28 4.83 4.75
N ILE A 62 -16.17 6.10 4.33
CA ILE A 62 -14.86 6.77 4.20
C ILE A 62 -14.60 7.62 5.44
N TYR A 63 -13.57 7.24 6.19
CA TYR A 63 -13.09 7.94 7.37
C TYR A 63 -11.72 8.57 7.11
N HIS A 64 -11.51 9.77 7.61
CA HIS A 64 -10.24 10.49 7.58
C HIS A 64 -9.57 10.54 8.95
N SER A 65 -10.34 10.28 10.01
CA SER A 65 -9.88 10.16 11.39
C SER A 65 -10.84 9.25 12.17
N ASN A 66 -10.32 8.61 13.22
CA ASN A 66 -11.15 7.83 14.15
C ASN A 66 -12.12 8.70 14.96
N ASN A 67 -11.94 10.02 14.94
CA ASN A 67 -12.85 10.99 15.57
C ASN A 67 -13.98 11.45 14.63
N ASP A 68 -14.00 11.00 13.38
CA ASP A 68 -15.10 11.31 12.47
C ASP A 68 -16.42 10.73 13.01
N PRO A 69 -17.54 11.42 12.82
CA PRO A 69 -18.85 10.88 13.17
C PRO A 69 -19.14 9.63 12.33
N VAL A 70 -20.02 8.76 12.82
CA VAL A 70 -20.45 7.57 12.10
C VAL A 70 -20.98 7.96 10.73
N LYS A 71 -20.40 7.38 9.68
CA LYS A 71 -20.72 7.66 8.28
C LYS A 71 -21.49 6.50 7.65
N GLY A 72 -22.38 6.83 6.74
CA GLY A 72 -23.01 5.87 5.87
C GLY A 72 -22.03 5.26 4.87
N ARG A 73 -22.45 4.19 4.23
CA ARG A 73 -21.69 3.54 3.16
C ARG A 73 -21.59 4.47 1.94
N ALA A 74 -20.38 4.76 1.52
CA ALA A 74 -20.13 5.42 0.24
C ALA A 74 -20.35 4.47 -0.94
N THR A 75 -20.51 5.02 -2.12
CA THR A 75 -20.58 4.25 -3.37
C THR A 75 -19.23 3.61 -3.71
N ALA A 76 -19.22 2.62 -4.59
CA ALA A 76 -17.99 2.03 -5.09
C ALA A 76 -17.11 3.10 -5.77
N LYS A 77 -17.72 4.03 -6.53
CA LYS A 77 -17.00 5.12 -7.20
C LYS A 77 -16.36 6.09 -6.20
N GLU A 78 -17.05 6.49 -5.15
CA GLU A 78 -16.48 7.34 -4.10
C GLU A 78 -15.32 6.65 -3.38
N THR A 79 -15.47 5.35 -3.08
CA THR A 79 -14.42 4.55 -2.45
C THR A 79 -13.20 4.42 -3.39
N TYR A 80 -13.43 4.13 -4.67
CA TYR A 80 -12.39 4.09 -5.70
C TYR A 80 -11.61 5.41 -5.78
N ASN A 81 -12.31 6.54 -5.88
CA ASN A 81 -11.71 7.85 -5.96
C ASN A 81 -10.90 8.20 -4.69
N HIS A 82 -11.37 7.77 -3.52
CA HIS A 82 -10.63 7.95 -2.27
C HIS A 82 -9.31 7.16 -2.29
N ILE A 83 -9.32 5.91 -2.73
CA ILE A 83 -8.12 5.08 -2.87
C ILE A 83 -7.15 5.69 -3.88
N ASP A 84 -7.65 6.10 -5.04
CA ASP A 84 -6.87 6.73 -6.10
C ASP A 84 -6.13 7.98 -5.60
N SER A 85 -6.84 8.85 -4.90
CA SER A 85 -6.27 10.06 -4.30
C SER A 85 -5.19 9.73 -3.27
N LEU A 86 -5.45 8.78 -2.35
CA LEU A 86 -4.47 8.40 -1.33
C LEU A 86 -3.17 7.89 -1.95
N LEU A 87 -3.25 7.03 -2.96
CA LEU A 87 -2.07 6.46 -3.61
C LEU A 87 -1.33 7.47 -4.48
N THR A 88 -2.05 8.25 -5.28
CA THR A 88 -1.47 9.29 -6.15
C THR A 88 -0.72 10.34 -5.33
N ASP A 89 -1.29 10.76 -4.20
CA ASP A 89 -0.68 11.74 -3.31
C ASP A 89 0.51 11.16 -2.51
N ALA A 90 0.47 9.86 -2.20
CA ALA A 90 1.52 9.20 -1.42
C ALA A 90 2.77 8.91 -2.25
N ILE A 91 2.64 8.42 -3.48
CA ILE A 91 3.75 7.95 -4.32
C ILE A 91 4.94 8.92 -4.34
N PRO A 92 4.78 10.22 -4.66
CA PRO A 92 5.93 11.14 -4.76
C PRO A 92 6.61 11.44 -3.42
N LYS A 93 5.96 11.13 -2.29
CA LYS A 93 6.46 11.40 -0.94
C LYS A 93 7.11 10.18 -0.27
N LEU A 94 6.91 9.01 -0.86
CA LEU A 94 7.53 7.76 -0.40
C LEU A 94 8.98 7.65 -0.88
N LYS A 95 9.81 6.92 -0.12
CA LYS A 95 11.18 6.59 -0.54
C LYS A 95 11.15 5.57 -1.70
N LYS A 96 12.20 5.60 -2.51
CA LYS A 96 12.45 4.59 -3.55
C LYS A 96 13.35 3.49 -3.01
N LYS A 97 13.30 2.32 -3.64
CA LYS A 97 14.35 1.31 -3.51
C LYS A 97 15.53 1.76 -4.36
N ASN A 98 16.68 1.98 -3.72
CA ASN A 98 17.83 2.58 -4.41
C ASN A 98 18.71 1.54 -5.10
N THR A 99 18.78 0.33 -4.56
CA THR A 99 19.67 -0.73 -5.02
C THR A 99 18.91 -2.02 -5.23
N ILE A 100 19.16 -2.71 -6.35
CA ILE A 100 18.64 -4.06 -6.60
C ILE A 100 19.15 -5.00 -5.50
N GLY A 101 18.27 -5.83 -4.92
CA GLY A 101 18.62 -6.72 -3.82
C GLY A 101 18.73 -6.05 -2.45
N GLU A 102 18.39 -4.76 -2.33
CA GLU A 102 18.16 -4.13 -1.02
C GLU A 102 17.00 -4.84 -0.32
N SER A 103 17.20 -5.21 0.95
CA SER A 103 16.17 -5.90 1.72
C SER A 103 14.90 -5.06 1.84
N GLU A 104 13.76 -5.72 1.71
CA GLU A 104 12.44 -5.12 1.93
C GLU A 104 12.02 -5.35 3.38
N ASP A 105 12.22 -4.37 4.23
CA ASP A 105 11.94 -4.44 5.67
C ASP A 105 10.46 -4.21 6.02
N GLY A 106 9.55 -4.49 5.09
CA GLY A 106 8.12 -4.26 5.24
C GLY A 106 7.67 -2.82 5.02
N TYR A 107 8.60 -1.90 4.75
CA TYR A 107 8.27 -0.51 4.44
C TYR A 107 7.62 -0.39 3.05
N ILE A 108 6.56 0.41 2.98
CA ILE A 108 5.95 0.74 1.69
C ILE A 108 6.79 1.81 1.01
N LYS A 109 7.39 1.43 -0.13
CA LYS A 109 8.14 2.32 -1.01
C LYS A 109 7.29 2.73 -2.22
N GLN A 110 7.80 3.65 -3.05
CA GLN A 110 7.06 4.19 -4.20
C GLN A 110 6.49 3.10 -5.11
N ALA A 111 7.28 2.07 -5.44
CA ALA A 111 6.84 1.01 -6.34
C ALA A 111 5.68 0.18 -5.76
N ALA A 112 5.64 -0.02 -4.43
CA ALA A 112 4.54 -0.73 -3.78
C ALA A 112 3.22 0.05 -3.91
N ALA A 113 3.24 1.35 -3.65
CA ALA A 113 2.07 2.21 -3.82
C ALA A 113 1.68 2.33 -5.31
N ALA A 114 2.65 2.40 -6.22
CA ALA A 114 2.41 2.41 -7.67
C ALA A 114 1.81 1.09 -8.16
N ALA A 115 2.26 -0.06 -7.64
CA ALA A 115 1.68 -1.37 -7.97
C ALA A 115 0.22 -1.48 -7.49
N MET A 116 -0.08 -0.99 -6.27
CA MET A 116 -1.46 -0.90 -5.77
C MET A 116 -2.32 -0.01 -6.67
N LEU A 117 -1.78 1.14 -7.12
CA LEU A 117 -2.49 2.03 -8.03
C LEU A 117 -2.73 1.37 -9.40
N ALA A 118 -1.75 0.64 -9.94
CA ALA A 118 -1.92 -0.11 -11.19
C ALA A 118 -3.03 -1.17 -11.05
N GLU A 119 -3.06 -1.92 -9.94
CA GLU A 119 -4.12 -2.89 -9.64
C GLU A 119 -5.50 -2.21 -9.56
N LEU A 120 -5.60 -1.06 -8.91
CA LEU A 120 -6.82 -0.27 -8.83
C LEU A 120 -7.30 0.15 -10.22
N LYS A 121 -6.39 0.69 -11.06
CA LYS A 121 -6.69 1.11 -12.45
C LYS A 121 -7.10 -0.06 -13.33
N PHE A 122 -6.41 -1.21 -13.20
CA PHE A 122 -6.74 -2.42 -13.95
C PHE A 122 -8.17 -2.91 -13.68
N ASN A 123 -8.59 -2.85 -12.40
CA ASN A 123 -9.89 -3.33 -11.98
C ASN A 123 -11.01 -2.27 -12.04
N ALA A 124 -10.72 -1.05 -12.50
CA ALA A 124 -11.68 0.05 -12.54
C ALA A 124 -12.97 -0.29 -13.29
N ILE A 125 -12.87 -1.02 -14.40
CA ILE A 125 -14.03 -1.43 -15.18
C ILE A 125 -14.99 -2.31 -14.37
N SER A 126 -14.45 -3.16 -13.48
CA SER A 126 -15.24 -4.03 -12.61
C SER A 126 -15.85 -3.29 -11.43
N TYR A 127 -15.13 -2.29 -10.89
CA TYR A 127 -15.55 -1.55 -9.70
C TYR A 127 -16.54 -0.43 -10.03
N ILE A 128 -16.29 0.30 -11.11
CA ILE A 128 -16.96 1.57 -11.43
C ILE A 128 -17.43 1.66 -12.89
N GLY A 129 -17.17 0.65 -13.72
CA GLY A 129 -17.57 0.63 -15.13
C GLY A 129 -16.73 1.55 -16.03
N GLU A 130 -15.60 2.05 -15.59
CA GLU A 130 -14.73 2.96 -16.33
C GLU A 130 -13.44 2.25 -16.79
N ASP A 131 -12.97 2.55 -18.01
CA ASP A 131 -11.75 1.98 -18.55
C ASP A 131 -10.54 2.86 -18.18
N HIS A 132 -9.61 2.30 -17.41
CA HIS A 132 -8.35 2.90 -17.01
C HIS A 132 -7.12 2.05 -17.40
N PHE A 133 -7.26 1.17 -18.41
CA PHE A 133 -6.18 0.27 -18.82
C PHE A 133 -4.94 1.02 -19.33
N ALA A 134 -5.11 2.15 -20.00
CA ALA A 134 -3.99 2.96 -20.47
C ALA A 134 -3.16 3.52 -19.31
N GLU A 135 -3.82 4.00 -18.25
CA GLU A 135 -3.17 4.48 -17.03
C GLU A 135 -2.44 3.34 -16.30
N CYS A 136 -3.10 2.17 -16.18
CA CYS A 136 -2.49 0.97 -15.63
C CYS A 136 -1.22 0.58 -16.40
N ALA A 137 -1.29 0.51 -17.73
CA ALA A 137 -0.15 0.15 -18.58
C ALA A 137 1.01 1.14 -18.42
N GLN A 138 0.73 2.44 -18.30
CA GLN A 138 1.77 3.47 -18.08
C GLN A 138 2.44 3.27 -16.72
N ILE A 139 1.67 3.03 -15.65
CA ILE A 139 2.24 2.79 -14.31
C ILE A 139 3.12 1.54 -14.30
N CYS A 140 2.66 0.45 -14.94
CA CYS A 140 3.45 -0.77 -15.07
C CYS A 140 4.75 -0.51 -15.84
N GLN A 141 4.70 0.24 -16.93
CA GLN A 141 5.89 0.60 -17.71
C GLN A 141 6.87 1.45 -16.89
N ASP A 142 6.35 2.36 -16.08
CA ASP A 142 7.16 3.19 -15.18
C ASP A 142 7.84 2.36 -14.08
N ILE A 143 7.16 1.34 -13.53
CA ILE A 143 7.78 0.39 -12.60
C ILE A 143 8.92 -0.36 -13.29
N ILE A 144 8.70 -0.91 -14.50
CA ILE A 144 9.69 -1.64 -15.29
C ILE A 144 10.90 -0.75 -15.62
N ASN A 145 10.66 0.50 -15.94
CA ASN A 145 11.71 1.49 -16.26
C ASN A 145 12.44 2.03 -15.01
N GLY A 146 12.10 1.57 -13.81
CA GLY A 146 12.75 1.98 -12.57
C GLY A 146 12.39 3.38 -12.09
N VAL A 147 11.30 3.98 -12.58
CA VAL A 147 10.85 5.32 -12.15
C VAL A 147 10.59 5.36 -10.65
N TYR A 148 10.06 4.28 -10.09
CA TYR A 148 9.69 4.15 -8.67
C TYR A 148 10.71 3.40 -7.82
N GLY A 149 11.84 2.99 -8.38
CA GLY A 149 12.90 2.28 -7.68
C GLY A 149 13.56 1.21 -8.53
N SER A 150 14.61 0.59 -7.99
CA SER A 150 15.44 -0.39 -8.70
C SER A 150 14.96 -1.81 -8.41
N TYR A 151 14.36 -2.44 -9.39
CA TYR A 151 13.86 -3.82 -9.35
C TYR A 151 14.36 -4.59 -10.58
N ALA A 152 14.42 -5.93 -10.47
CA ALA A 152 14.76 -6.81 -11.58
C ALA A 152 14.06 -8.15 -11.36
N LEU A 153 13.91 -8.93 -12.43
CA LEU A 153 13.47 -10.31 -12.27
C LEU A 153 14.55 -11.11 -11.52
N ASP A 154 14.12 -12.00 -10.62
CA ASP A 154 15.02 -12.91 -9.95
C ASP A 154 15.64 -13.88 -10.98
N PRO A 155 16.95 -14.12 -10.92
CA PRO A 155 17.60 -15.02 -11.86
C PRO A 155 17.15 -16.47 -11.73
N THR A 156 16.49 -16.82 -10.63
CA THR A 156 15.98 -18.17 -10.37
C THR A 156 14.48 -18.14 -10.15
N TRP A 157 13.77 -19.11 -10.72
CA TRP A 157 12.33 -19.24 -10.59
C TRP A 157 11.83 -19.28 -9.13
N ASN A 158 12.60 -19.91 -8.25
CA ASN A 158 12.25 -20.07 -6.84
C ASN A 158 12.82 -18.99 -5.92
N GLY A 159 13.62 -18.06 -6.44
CA GLY A 159 14.25 -17.00 -5.65
C GLY A 159 13.27 -16.22 -4.79
N PRO A 160 12.15 -15.67 -5.34
CA PRO A 160 11.16 -14.95 -4.57
C PRO A 160 10.43 -15.78 -3.50
N HIS A 161 10.54 -17.11 -3.56
CA HIS A 161 9.85 -18.05 -2.68
C HIS A 161 10.78 -18.83 -1.75
N ASN A 162 12.08 -18.57 -1.80
CA ASN A 162 13.07 -19.18 -0.92
C ASN A 162 12.95 -18.66 0.52
N PHE A 163 13.60 -19.33 1.46
CA PHE A 163 13.59 -18.96 2.87
C PHE A 163 14.23 -17.59 3.13
N ASP A 164 15.22 -17.19 2.33
CA ASP A 164 15.96 -15.93 2.37
C ASP A 164 15.53 -14.95 1.26
N ASN A 165 14.25 -14.92 0.95
CA ASN A 165 13.66 -14.14 -0.15
C ASN A 165 13.59 -12.63 0.12
N ASP A 166 13.96 -12.16 1.29
CA ASP A 166 13.98 -10.73 1.67
C ASP A 166 14.88 -9.88 0.77
N LYS A 167 15.86 -10.52 0.12
CA LYS A 167 16.80 -9.89 -0.83
C LYS A 167 16.46 -10.14 -2.29
N SER A 168 15.35 -10.79 -2.58
CA SER A 168 14.96 -11.00 -3.97
C SER A 168 14.84 -9.67 -4.70
N PRO A 169 15.50 -9.52 -5.87
CA PRO A 169 15.41 -8.30 -6.67
C PRO A 169 14.00 -8.04 -7.19
N GLU A 170 13.14 -9.05 -7.21
CA GLU A 170 11.77 -9.03 -7.71
C GLU A 170 10.77 -8.54 -6.66
N ALA A 171 11.13 -8.60 -5.37
CA ALA A 171 10.24 -8.21 -4.29
C ALA A 171 9.97 -6.68 -4.29
N ILE A 172 8.72 -6.30 -4.54
CA ILE A 172 8.27 -4.90 -4.52
C ILE A 172 7.82 -4.51 -3.11
N TRP A 173 7.09 -5.39 -2.44
CA TRP A 173 6.67 -5.23 -1.05
C TRP A 173 6.39 -6.60 -0.45
N ASN A 174 6.84 -6.80 0.78
CA ASN A 174 6.56 -7.99 1.56
C ASN A 174 6.19 -7.64 3.00
N VAL A 175 5.60 -8.59 3.69
CA VAL A 175 5.40 -8.52 5.14
C VAL A 175 6.45 -9.43 5.76
N PRO A 176 7.51 -8.86 6.38
CA PRO A 176 8.60 -9.66 6.89
C PRO A 176 8.15 -10.58 8.03
N SER A 177 8.61 -11.82 7.99
CA SER A 177 8.38 -12.81 9.03
C SER A 177 9.74 -13.29 9.54
N ALA A 178 10.16 -12.78 10.69
CA ALA A 178 11.36 -13.26 11.36
C ALA A 178 11.00 -14.40 12.34
N ASN A 179 11.79 -15.49 12.30
CA ASN A 179 11.70 -16.60 13.27
C ASN A 179 10.39 -17.39 13.31
N ALA A 180 9.97 -17.94 12.15
CA ALA A 180 9.14 -19.15 12.07
C ALA A 180 7.91 -19.27 13.04
N LYS A 181 7.41 -18.17 13.57
CA LYS A 181 6.23 -18.18 14.44
C LYS A 181 4.95 -17.76 13.73
N LEU A 182 4.92 -17.69 12.42
CA LEU A 182 3.66 -17.70 11.69
C LEU A 182 3.14 -19.14 11.70
N GLU A 183 2.35 -19.47 12.71
CA GLU A 183 1.44 -20.60 12.61
C GLU A 183 0.45 -20.29 11.47
N PHE A 184 0.70 -20.85 10.28
CA PHE A 184 -0.32 -20.94 9.25
C PHE A 184 -1.43 -21.84 9.80
N LYS A 185 -2.42 -21.24 10.43
CA LYS A 185 -3.68 -21.93 10.71
C LYS A 185 -4.44 -22.02 9.40
N TRP A 186 -4.30 -23.17 8.74
CA TRP A 186 -5.22 -23.55 7.67
C TRP A 186 -6.59 -23.77 8.34
N TYR A 187 -7.51 -22.84 8.12
CA TYR A 187 -8.92 -23.08 8.39
C TYR A 187 -9.47 -23.82 7.17
N TYR A 188 -9.79 -25.10 7.38
CA TYR A 188 -10.58 -25.87 6.44
C TYR A 188 -12.07 -25.47 6.55
#